data_10f76ba62e22ed6795c0fc4736536598
#
_entry.id   10f76ba62e22ed6795c0fc4736536598
#
_cell.length_a   1.000
_cell.length_b   1.000
_cell.length_c   1.000
_cell.angle_alpha   90.00
_cell.angle_beta   90.00
_cell.angle_gamma   90.00
#
_symmetry.space_group_name_H-M   'P 1'
#
loop_
_entity.id
_entity.type
_entity.pdbx_description
1 polymer ?
#
loop_
_entity_poly.entity_id
_entity_poly.type
_entity_poly.pdbx_seq_one_letter_code
_entity_poly.pdbx_strand_id
1 'polypeptide(L)'
;YIDVIKNQYNPDVFDIVKIENGSDKKGIYNFLGSTFYLNGACGVKVIYDNFSIDACMLVEKPDYSNLPPIQRPVTNPDVERWLLLLGQMNEPKTDDEKLIYNIFYGHLFRELASANFIIPMKMNAKMAPPDENGKTVITEGSTMEFPTKNGKNGRDAVCMFTDWKRLRMNYKESDGWDGLIQPISG
;
A
#
# COMPACT_ATOMS: atom_id res chain seq x y z
N TYR A 1 -27.86 15.31 -7.08
CA TYR A 1 -27.47 13.94 -6.68
C TYR A 1 -26.26 13.95 -5.77
N ILE A 2 -25.15 14.60 -6.14
CA ILE A 2 -23.91 14.68 -5.33
C ILE A 2 -24.17 15.33 -3.97
N ASP A 3 -25.01 16.36 -3.92
CA ASP A 3 -25.32 17.08 -2.68
C ASP A 3 -26.17 16.22 -1.71
N VAL A 4 -27.03 15.34 -2.23
CA VAL A 4 -27.78 14.37 -1.42
C VAL A 4 -26.82 13.35 -0.79
N ILE A 5 -25.84 12.86 -1.56
CA ILE A 5 -24.85 11.91 -1.05
C ILE A 5 -23.95 12.59 0.00
N LYS A 6 -23.48 13.82 -0.27
CA LYS A 6 -22.67 14.57 0.69
C LYS A 6 -23.34 14.80 2.04
N ASN A 7 -24.66 14.97 2.05
CA ASN A 7 -25.44 15.15 3.28
C ASN A 7 -25.73 13.84 4.03
N GLN A 8 -25.54 12.68 3.38
CA GLN A 8 -25.78 11.36 3.98
C GLN A 8 -24.52 10.72 4.57
N TYR A 9 -23.35 11.13 4.12
CA TYR A 9 -22.07 10.53 4.52
C TYR A 9 -21.19 11.54 5.25
N ASN A 10 -20.59 11.09 6.34
CA ASN A 10 -19.64 11.91 7.09
C ASN A 10 -18.39 12.17 6.22
N PRO A 11 -18.05 13.43 5.91
CA PRO A 11 -16.90 13.77 5.08
C PRO A 11 -15.55 13.40 5.71
N ASP A 12 -15.50 13.18 7.02
CA ASP A 12 -14.29 12.73 7.72
C ASP A 12 -13.99 11.23 7.51
N VAL A 13 -15.00 10.48 7.03
CA VAL A 13 -14.92 9.02 6.83
C VAL A 13 -14.98 8.64 5.35
N PHE A 14 -15.70 9.43 4.55
CA PHE A 14 -15.97 9.14 3.15
C PHE A 14 -15.41 10.23 2.22
N ASP A 15 -14.72 9.81 1.20
CA ASP A 15 -14.27 10.69 0.14
C ASP A 15 -15.13 10.49 -1.12
N ILE A 16 -15.50 11.60 -1.77
CA ILE A 16 -16.31 11.58 -2.99
C ILE A 16 -15.42 11.89 -4.17
N VAL A 17 -15.12 10.87 -4.94
CA VAL A 17 -14.28 10.99 -6.13
C VAL A 17 -15.17 11.00 -7.38
N LYS A 18 -15.09 12.10 -8.16
CA LYS A 18 -15.70 12.18 -9.50
C LYS A 18 -14.76 11.52 -10.50
N ILE A 19 -15.23 10.47 -11.17
CA ILE A 19 -14.48 9.80 -12.21
C ILE A 19 -15.01 10.23 -13.56
N GLU A 20 -14.15 10.85 -14.38
CA GLU A 20 -14.45 11.14 -15.76
C GLU A 20 -14.10 9.94 -16.62
N ASN A 21 -15.12 9.40 -17.28
CA ASN A 21 -15.02 8.20 -18.08
C ASN A 21 -15.09 8.58 -19.55
N GLY A 22 -14.04 8.30 -20.30
CA GLY A 22 -14.13 8.33 -21.77
C GLY A 22 -14.98 7.17 -22.31
N SER A 23 -15.17 7.11 -23.61
CA SER A 23 -15.89 6.02 -24.28
C SER A 23 -15.28 4.63 -24.03
N ASP A 24 -13.98 4.58 -23.72
CA ASP A 24 -13.21 3.37 -23.41
C ASP A 24 -13.28 2.94 -21.93
N LYS A 25 -13.99 3.68 -21.11
CA LYS A 25 -14.15 3.44 -19.66
C LYS A 25 -12.82 3.34 -18.87
N LYS A 26 -11.70 3.80 -19.41
CA LYS A 26 -10.39 3.73 -18.75
C LYS A 26 -10.35 4.39 -17.39
N GLY A 27 -11.07 5.51 -17.21
CA GLY A 27 -11.11 6.23 -15.95
C GLY A 27 -11.59 5.35 -14.79
N ILE A 28 -12.71 4.64 -14.98
CA ILE A 28 -13.26 3.77 -13.94
C ILE A 28 -12.38 2.53 -13.71
N TYR A 29 -11.84 1.92 -14.76
CA TYR A 29 -10.96 0.75 -14.61
C TYR A 29 -9.67 1.11 -13.88
N ASN A 30 -9.05 2.25 -14.18
CA ASN A 30 -7.85 2.72 -13.49
C ASN A 30 -8.15 3.04 -12.01
N PHE A 31 -9.30 3.65 -11.72
CA PHE A 31 -9.73 3.93 -10.36
C PHE A 31 -9.93 2.62 -9.57
N LEU A 32 -10.69 1.68 -10.12
CA LEU A 32 -10.95 0.39 -9.47
C LEU A 32 -9.65 -0.40 -9.29
N GLY A 33 -8.79 -0.45 -10.30
CA GLY A 33 -7.49 -1.11 -10.22
C GLY A 33 -6.63 -0.54 -9.08
N SER A 34 -6.53 0.77 -8.96
CA SER A 34 -5.82 1.43 -7.85
C SER A 34 -6.46 1.14 -6.50
N THR A 35 -7.79 1.19 -6.43
CA THR A 35 -8.53 0.94 -5.19
C THR A 35 -8.34 -0.48 -4.70
N PHE A 36 -8.33 -1.47 -5.58
CA PHE A 36 -8.18 -2.87 -5.21
C PHE A 36 -6.73 -3.27 -4.96
N TYR A 37 -5.83 -2.93 -5.90
CA TYR A 37 -4.45 -3.45 -5.90
C TYR A 37 -3.43 -2.56 -5.18
N LEU A 38 -3.77 -1.31 -4.86
CA LEU A 38 -2.94 -0.46 -3.99
C LEU A 38 -3.56 -0.25 -2.62
N ASN A 39 -4.89 -0.04 -2.55
CA ASN A 39 -5.55 0.32 -1.31
C ASN A 39 -6.25 -0.86 -0.61
N GLY A 40 -6.21 -2.05 -1.18
CA GLY A 40 -6.69 -3.28 -0.54
C GLY A 40 -8.21 -3.42 -0.42
N ALA A 41 -9.01 -2.63 -1.17
CA ALA A 41 -10.45 -2.79 -1.17
C ALA A 41 -10.85 -4.19 -1.68
N CYS A 42 -11.91 -4.79 -1.08
CA CYS A 42 -12.35 -6.14 -1.43
C CYS A 42 -13.35 -6.14 -2.60
N GLY A 43 -14.11 -5.07 -2.77
CA GLY A 43 -15.16 -5.00 -3.77
C GLY A 43 -15.84 -3.64 -3.85
N VAL A 44 -16.89 -3.59 -4.64
CA VAL A 44 -17.73 -2.41 -4.85
C VAL A 44 -19.15 -2.72 -4.40
N LYS A 45 -19.74 -1.81 -3.64
CA LYS A 45 -21.18 -1.84 -3.36
C LYS A 45 -21.91 -0.87 -4.27
N VAL A 46 -22.85 -1.39 -5.04
CA VAL A 46 -23.73 -0.59 -5.89
C VAL A 46 -24.95 -0.18 -5.06
N ILE A 47 -25.05 1.11 -4.76
CA ILE A 47 -26.02 1.61 -3.77
C ILE A 47 -27.46 1.44 -4.24
N TYR A 48 -27.75 1.72 -5.52
CA TYR A 48 -29.13 1.68 -6.03
C TYR A 48 -29.72 0.28 -6.07
N ASP A 49 -28.90 -0.70 -6.46
CA ASP A 49 -29.34 -2.08 -6.61
C ASP A 49 -29.04 -2.93 -5.37
N ASN A 50 -28.41 -2.31 -4.36
CA ASN A 50 -28.04 -2.92 -3.08
C ASN A 50 -27.31 -4.26 -3.22
N PHE A 51 -26.45 -4.40 -4.23
CA PHE A 51 -25.62 -5.58 -4.39
C PHE A 51 -24.13 -5.22 -4.30
N SER A 52 -23.32 -6.20 -4.00
CA SER A 52 -21.85 -6.07 -3.93
C SER A 52 -21.21 -6.94 -5.00
N ILE A 53 -20.12 -6.45 -5.58
CA ILE A 53 -19.32 -7.15 -6.58
C ILE A 53 -17.90 -7.27 -6.05
N ASP A 54 -17.35 -8.47 -6.04
CA ASP A 54 -15.97 -8.68 -5.63
C ASP A 54 -14.99 -8.04 -6.61
N ALA A 55 -13.89 -7.53 -6.07
CA ALA A 55 -12.87 -6.83 -6.85
C ALA A 55 -12.35 -7.64 -8.03
N CYS A 56 -12.08 -8.92 -7.80
CA CYS A 56 -11.55 -9.85 -8.81
C CYS A 56 -12.51 -10.09 -10.00
N MET A 57 -13.80 -9.80 -9.83
CA MET A 57 -14.78 -9.91 -10.94
C MET A 57 -14.83 -8.65 -11.80
N LEU A 58 -14.27 -7.55 -11.33
CA LEU A 58 -14.33 -6.24 -12.00
C LEU A 58 -13.05 -5.88 -12.70
N VAL A 59 -11.91 -6.20 -12.12
CA VAL A 59 -10.59 -5.83 -12.63
C VAL A 59 -9.62 -6.98 -12.42
N GLU A 60 -8.95 -7.39 -13.47
CA GLU A 60 -7.88 -8.39 -13.38
C GLU A 60 -6.67 -7.84 -12.63
N LYS A 61 -6.03 -8.68 -11.83
CA LYS A 61 -4.78 -8.34 -11.18
C LYS A 61 -3.70 -8.12 -12.24
N PRO A 62 -2.99 -6.98 -12.21
CA PRO A 62 -1.91 -6.75 -13.16
C PRO A 62 -0.83 -7.84 -13.04
N ASP A 63 -0.44 -8.42 -14.18
CA ASP A 63 0.65 -9.37 -14.24
C ASP A 63 1.97 -8.65 -14.56
N TYR A 64 2.87 -8.68 -13.61
CA TYR A 64 4.22 -8.11 -13.73
C TYR A 64 5.29 -9.20 -13.86
N SER A 65 4.92 -10.46 -14.11
CA SER A 65 5.86 -11.59 -14.19
C SER A 65 6.92 -11.40 -15.28
N ASN A 66 6.54 -10.74 -16.37
CA ASN A 66 7.41 -10.43 -17.51
C ASN A 66 8.41 -9.28 -17.26
N LEU A 67 8.26 -8.55 -16.15
CA LEU A 67 9.19 -7.49 -15.80
C LEU A 67 10.33 -8.01 -14.93
N PRO A 68 11.56 -7.52 -15.12
CA PRO A 68 12.66 -7.76 -14.19
C PRO A 68 12.26 -7.41 -12.75
N PRO A 69 12.71 -8.12 -11.72
CA PRO A 69 12.30 -7.88 -10.33
C PRO A 69 12.41 -6.43 -9.89
N ILE A 70 13.46 -5.72 -10.31
CA ILE A 70 13.69 -4.31 -9.97
C ILE A 70 12.65 -3.35 -10.58
N GLN A 71 11.98 -3.76 -11.65
CA GLN A 71 10.97 -2.94 -12.34
C GLN A 71 9.54 -3.29 -11.90
N ARG A 72 9.38 -4.34 -11.08
CA ARG A 72 8.06 -4.73 -10.59
C ARG A 72 7.59 -3.72 -9.54
N PRO A 73 6.35 -3.22 -9.65
CA PRO A 73 5.80 -2.34 -8.64
C PRO A 73 5.74 -3.04 -7.28
N VAL A 74 6.18 -2.36 -6.23
CA VAL A 74 5.95 -2.82 -4.86
C VAL A 74 4.51 -2.45 -4.49
N THR A 75 3.69 -3.46 -4.25
CA THR A 75 2.30 -3.31 -3.83
C THR A 75 1.95 -4.40 -2.83
N ASN A 76 1.23 -4.05 -1.78
CA ASN A 76 0.85 -4.98 -0.72
C ASN A 76 -0.65 -4.85 -0.41
N PRO A 77 -1.55 -5.13 -1.37
CA PRO A 77 -3.00 -4.90 -1.21
C PRO A 77 -3.59 -5.73 -0.06
N ASP A 78 -3.08 -6.93 0.18
CA ASP A 78 -3.57 -7.80 1.24
C ASP A 78 -3.14 -7.30 2.63
N VAL A 79 -1.94 -6.77 2.77
CA VAL A 79 -1.51 -6.07 4.00
C VAL A 79 -2.41 -4.87 4.28
N GLU A 80 -2.66 -4.02 3.29
CA GLU A 80 -3.54 -2.86 3.41
C GLU A 80 -4.97 -3.27 3.80
N ARG A 81 -5.50 -4.33 3.18
CA ARG A 81 -6.82 -4.87 3.49
C ARG A 81 -6.96 -5.28 4.96
N TRP A 82 -6.00 -6.05 5.46
CA TRP A 82 -6.06 -6.52 6.84
C TRP A 82 -5.85 -5.38 7.84
N LEU A 83 -4.99 -4.40 7.53
CA LEU A 83 -4.83 -3.20 8.35
C LEU A 83 -6.12 -2.37 8.41
N LEU A 84 -6.81 -2.19 7.27
CA LEU A 84 -8.08 -1.47 7.21
C LEU A 84 -9.17 -2.21 7.99
N LEU A 85 -9.30 -3.52 7.82
CA LEU A 85 -10.30 -4.32 8.53
C LEU A 85 -10.08 -4.28 10.05
N LEU A 86 -8.84 -4.46 10.50
CA LEU A 86 -8.49 -4.37 11.93
C LEU A 86 -8.70 -2.95 12.47
N GLY A 87 -8.38 -1.91 11.68
CA GLY A 87 -8.60 -0.52 12.06
C GLY A 87 -10.08 -0.12 12.17
N GLN A 88 -10.98 -0.83 11.47
CA GLN A 88 -12.42 -0.64 11.54
C GLN A 88 -13.09 -1.42 12.69
N MET A 89 -12.38 -2.37 13.27
CA MET A 89 -12.89 -3.13 14.41
C MET A 89 -12.79 -2.30 15.70
N ASN A 90 -13.83 -2.32 16.49
CA ASN A 90 -13.77 -1.85 17.86
C ASN A 90 -12.91 -2.77 18.72
N GLU A 91 -12.49 -2.28 19.89
CA GLU A 91 -11.82 -3.13 20.87
C GLU A 91 -12.70 -4.34 21.23
N PRO A 92 -12.21 -5.60 21.05
CA PRO A 92 -13.01 -6.79 21.22
C PRO A 92 -13.36 -6.99 22.70
N LYS A 93 -14.67 -7.14 23.00
CA LYS A 93 -15.19 -7.27 24.36
C LYS A 93 -15.61 -8.70 24.69
N THR A 94 -16.10 -9.45 23.72
CA THR A 94 -16.53 -10.85 23.88
C THR A 94 -15.45 -11.82 23.40
N ASP A 95 -15.56 -13.07 23.79
CA ASP A 95 -14.60 -14.09 23.36
C ASP A 95 -14.70 -14.40 21.87
N ASP A 96 -15.91 -14.32 21.29
CA ASP A 96 -16.11 -14.45 19.85
C ASP A 96 -15.47 -13.28 19.08
N GLU A 97 -15.61 -12.06 19.57
CA GLU A 97 -14.95 -10.89 18.96
C GLU A 97 -13.42 -10.99 19.05
N LYS A 98 -12.88 -11.47 20.18
CA LYS A 98 -11.45 -11.73 20.33
C LYS A 98 -10.96 -12.83 19.38
N LEU A 99 -11.76 -13.87 19.17
CA LEU A 99 -11.43 -14.92 18.21
C LEU A 99 -11.34 -14.36 16.78
N ILE A 100 -12.33 -13.59 16.36
CA ILE A 100 -12.36 -12.95 15.03
C ILE A 100 -11.14 -12.01 14.88
N TYR A 101 -10.87 -11.18 15.89
CA TYR A 101 -9.74 -10.27 15.91
C TYR A 101 -8.41 -11.02 15.75
N ASN A 102 -8.24 -12.12 16.47
CA ASN A 102 -7.03 -12.96 16.38
C ASN A 102 -6.87 -13.63 15.01
N ILE A 103 -7.99 -14.05 14.38
CA ILE A 103 -7.99 -14.59 13.02
C ILE A 103 -7.48 -13.52 12.02
N PHE A 104 -8.01 -12.31 12.10
CA PHE A 104 -7.60 -11.19 11.23
C PHE A 104 -6.13 -10.83 11.45
N TYR A 105 -5.69 -10.80 12.71
CA TYR A 105 -4.28 -10.60 13.05
C TYR A 105 -3.38 -11.68 12.47
N GLY A 106 -3.81 -12.94 12.53
CA GLY A 106 -3.10 -14.07 11.94
C GLY A 106 -2.94 -13.94 10.42
N HIS A 107 -3.99 -13.46 9.74
CA HIS A 107 -3.91 -13.15 8.31
C HIS A 107 -2.94 -12.00 8.04
N LEU A 108 -3.04 -10.89 8.80
CA LEU A 108 -2.11 -9.77 8.66
C LEU A 108 -0.65 -10.21 8.81
N PHE A 109 -0.33 -10.99 9.84
CA PHE A 109 1.05 -11.47 10.05
C PHE A 109 1.56 -12.35 8.90
N ARG A 110 0.71 -13.18 8.32
CA ARG A 110 1.08 -14.01 7.17
C ARG A 110 1.40 -13.15 5.95
N GLU A 111 0.57 -12.14 5.67
CA GLU A 111 0.80 -11.22 4.55
C GLU A 111 2.04 -10.35 4.79
N LEU A 112 2.25 -9.87 6.02
CA LEU A 112 3.46 -9.15 6.39
C LEU A 112 4.73 -9.96 6.14
N ALA A 113 4.72 -11.26 6.48
CA ALA A 113 5.88 -12.14 6.31
C ALA A 113 6.29 -12.33 4.84
N SER A 114 5.34 -12.23 3.90
CA SER A 114 5.59 -12.37 2.45
C SER A 114 5.70 -11.03 1.72
N ALA A 115 5.44 -9.91 2.40
CA ALA A 115 5.42 -8.59 1.80
C ALA A 115 6.82 -8.03 1.55
N ASN A 116 6.93 -7.24 0.48
CA ASN A 116 8.08 -6.37 0.27
C ASN A 116 7.69 -4.94 0.65
N PHE A 117 8.53 -4.31 1.46
CA PHE A 117 8.34 -2.93 1.88
C PHE A 117 9.40 -2.02 1.28
N ILE A 118 9.09 -0.74 1.25
CA ILE A 118 10.02 0.29 0.81
C ILE A 118 10.46 1.07 2.06
N ILE A 119 11.76 1.04 2.33
CA ILE A 119 12.39 1.79 3.41
C ILE A 119 12.95 3.06 2.81
N PRO A 120 12.57 4.27 3.29
CA PRO A 120 13.17 5.50 2.80
C PRO A 120 14.65 5.55 3.13
N MET A 121 15.45 5.92 2.17
CA MET A 121 16.89 6.08 2.37
C MET A 121 17.44 7.27 1.59
N LYS A 122 18.53 7.82 2.09
CA LYS A 122 19.43 8.67 1.30
C LYS A 122 20.75 7.96 1.13
N MET A 123 21.25 7.99 -0.07
CA MET A 123 22.58 7.45 -0.35
C MET A 123 23.51 8.59 -0.74
N ASN A 124 24.61 8.70 -0.03
CA ASN A 124 25.72 9.58 -0.38
C ASN A 124 26.84 8.71 -0.94
N ALA A 125 26.71 8.32 -2.20
CA ALA A 125 27.69 7.48 -2.87
C ALA A 125 27.79 7.81 -4.34
N LYS A 126 29.00 7.74 -4.87
CA LYS A 126 29.20 7.55 -6.31
C LYS A 126 28.95 6.07 -6.60
N MET A 127 27.76 5.77 -7.08
CA MET A 127 27.46 4.41 -7.54
C MET A 127 28.26 4.12 -8.82
N ALA A 128 28.85 2.95 -8.88
CA ALA A 128 29.23 2.39 -10.17
C ALA A 128 27.96 2.16 -11.02
N PRO A 129 28.02 2.32 -12.34
CA PRO A 129 26.89 1.98 -13.18
C PRO A 129 26.43 0.54 -12.90
N PRO A 130 25.13 0.25 -12.96
CA PRO A 130 24.62 -1.10 -12.73
C PRO A 130 25.21 -2.07 -13.76
N ASP A 131 25.49 -3.31 -13.33
CA ASP A 131 25.91 -4.39 -14.19
C ASP A 131 24.76 -4.86 -15.12
N GLU A 132 25.06 -5.85 -15.97
CA GLU A 132 24.10 -6.44 -16.92
C GLU A 132 22.82 -6.99 -16.23
N ASN A 133 22.89 -7.28 -14.92
CA ASN A 133 21.79 -7.79 -14.10
C ASN A 133 21.12 -6.68 -13.28
N GLY A 134 21.49 -5.42 -13.47
CA GLY A 134 20.98 -4.29 -12.72
C GLY A 134 21.54 -4.18 -11.30
N LYS A 135 22.61 -4.90 -10.95
CA LYS A 135 23.28 -4.81 -9.66
C LYS A 135 24.29 -3.67 -9.66
N THR A 136 24.22 -2.87 -8.63
CA THR A 136 25.16 -1.78 -8.39
C THR A 136 26.09 -2.14 -7.24
N VAL A 137 27.39 -1.98 -7.42
CA VAL A 137 28.36 -2.16 -6.35
C VAL A 137 28.46 -0.87 -5.55
N ILE A 138 28.18 -0.96 -4.25
CA ILE A 138 28.39 0.14 -3.32
C ILE A 138 29.90 0.24 -3.06
N THR A 139 30.50 1.38 -3.43
CA THR A 139 31.94 1.59 -3.26
C THR A 139 32.26 1.94 -1.80
N GLU A 140 33.49 1.62 -1.38
CA GLU A 140 34.02 1.97 -0.06
C GLU A 140 33.90 3.49 0.20
N GLY A 141 33.46 3.88 1.39
CA GLY A 141 33.19 5.27 1.77
C GLY A 141 31.77 5.76 1.45
N SER A 142 30.91 4.91 0.91
CA SER A 142 29.50 5.22 0.73
C SER A 142 28.77 5.22 2.08
N THR A 143 27.89 6.20 2.28
CA THR A 143 27.03 6.26 3.46
C THR A 143 25.58 6.14 3.06
N MET A 144 24.81 5.37 3.83
CA MET A 144 23.36 5.28 3.72
C MET A 144 22.74 5.87 4.99
N GLU A 145 21.78 6.77 4.82
CA GLU A 145 21.00 7.37 5.89
C GLU A 145 19.57 6.82 5.84
N PHE A 146 19.10 6.34 6.99
CA PHE A 146 17.72 5.89 7.18
C PHE A 146 17.04 6.81 8.17
N PRO A 147 15.88 7.40 7.85
CA PRO A 147 15.16 8.24 8.78
C PRO A 147 14.53 7.38 9.87
N THR A 148 14.73 7.77 11.11
CA THR A 148 14.07 7.13 12.25
C THR A 148 13.01 8.08 12.84
N LYS A 149 11.98 7.49 13.44
CA LYS A 149 10.96 8.19 14.22
C LYS A 149 10.94 7.61 15.63
N ASN A 150 10.74 8.48 16.61
CA ASN A 150 10.54 8.02 17.97
C ASN A 150 9.31 7.11 18.07
N GLY A 151 9.53 5.86 18.36
CA GLY A 151 8.46 4.89 18.59
C GLY A 151 7.79 5.13 19.96
N LYS A 152 6.58 4.58 20.14
CA LYS A 152 5.80 4.72 21.39
C LYS A 152 6.55 4.27 22.66
N ASN A 153 7.57 3.44 22.50
CA ASN A 153 8.35 2.89 23.63
C ASN A 153 9.72 3.58 23.81
N GLY A 154 9.91 4.79 23.27
CA GLY A 154 11.18 5.51 23.33
C GLY A 154 12.32 4.86 22.52
N ARG A 155 12.03 3.90 21.67
CA ARG A 155 12.99 3.29 20.73
C ARG A 155 12.82 3.93 19.38
N ASP A 156 13.92 4.16 18.69
CA ASP A 156 13.89 4.61 17.31
C ASP A 156 13.31 3.50 16.41
N ALA A 157 12.40 3.89 15.54
CA ALA A 157 11.75 3.02 14.60
C ALA A 157 12.00 3.50 13.16
N VAL A 158 12.34 2.58 12.28
CA VAL A 158 12.42 2.85 10.84
C VAL A 158 11.03 2.72 10.23
N CYS A 159 10.63 3.71 9.43
CA CYS A 159 9.36 3.66 8.73
C CYS A 159 9.49 2.76 7.49
N MET A 160 8.49 1.89 7.28
CA MET A 160 8.35 1.09 6.07
C MET A 160 7.05 1.45 5.36
N PHE A 161 7.07 1.46 4.04
CA PHE A 161 5.93 1.81 3.20
C PHE A 161 5.51 0.65 2.33
N THR A 162 4.21 0.48 2.17
CA THR A 162 3.60 -0.60 1.40
C THR A 162 3.71 -0.39 -0.10
N ASP A 163 3.96 0.85 -0.54
CA ASP A 163 4.10 1.25 -1.94
C ASP A 163 4.83 2.58 -2.11
N TRP A 164 5.26 2.86 -3.34
CA TRP A 164 5.96 4.10 -3.71
C TRP A 164 5.13 5.36 -3.51
N LYS A 165 3.82 5.30 -3.72
CA LYS A 165 2.93 6.46 -3.56
C LYS A 165 2.96 6.94 -2.11
N ARG A 166 2.80 6.04 -1.14
CA ARG A 166 2.85 6.36 0.29
C ARG A 166 4.22 6.84 0.72
N LEU A 167 5.29 6.24 0.20
CA LEU A 167 6.64 6.74 0.45
C LEU A 167 6.78 8.19 -0.03
N ARG A 168 6.42 8.49 -1.28
CA ARG A 168 6.57 9.83 -1.87
C ARG A 168 5.69 10.91 -1.23
N MET A 169 4.59 10.54 -0.59
CA MET A 169 3.79 11.46 0.24
C MET A 169 4.55 11.97 1.48
N ASN A 170 5.50 11.20 2.00
CA ASN A 170 6.25 11.51 3.22
C ASN A 170 7.70 11.89 2.94
N TYR A 171 8.32 11.31 1.91
CA TYR A 171 9.73 11.46 1.56
C TYR A 171 9.85 11.78 0.07
N LYS A 172 10.12 13.04 -0.23
CA LYS A 172 10.16 13.52 -1.61
C LYS A 172 11.50 13.21 -2.26
N GLU A 173 11.47 12.83 -3.53
CA GLU A 173 12.65 12.61 -4.34
C GLU A 173 13.48 13.89 -4.51
N SER A 174 12.79 15.06 -4.63
CA SER A 174 13.43 16.38 -4.67
C SER A 174 14.36 16.67 -3.48
N ASP A 175 14.09 16.02 -2.34
CA ASP A 175 14.85 16.18 -1.10
C ASP A 175 15.98 15.13 -0.98
N GLY A 176 16.23 14.38 -2.04
CA GLY A 176 17.26 13.34 -2.12
C GLY A 176 16.86 12.01 -1.50
N TRP A 177 15.55 11.81 -1.21
CA TRP A 177 15.07 10.54 -0.69
C TRP A 177 14.77 9.56 -1.82
N ASP A 178 15.22 8.32 -1.63
CA ASP A 178 14.91 7.17 -2.45
C ASP A 178 14.35 6.04 -1.58
N GLY A 179 14.16 4.85 -2.12
CA GLY A 179 13.60 3.71 -1.42
C GLY A 179 14.43 2.44 -1.60
N LEU A 180 14.72 1.77 -0.49
CA LEU A 180 15.25 0.42 -0.48
C LEU A 180 14.10 -0.57 -0.37
N ILE A 181 13.97 -1.49 -1.33
CA ILE A 181 12.97 -2.56 -1.29
C ILE A 181 13.53 -3.70 -0.42
N GLN A 182 12.79 -4.05 0.63
CA GLN A 182 13.21 -5.06 1.60
C GLN A 182 12.05 -5.98 1.98
N PRO A 183 12.20 -7.33 1.90
CA PRO A 183 11.26 -8.24 2.55
C PRO A 183 11.46 -8.19 4.08
N ILE A 184 10.40 -8.44 4.85
CA ILE A 184 10.51 -8.56 6.32
C ILE A 184 11.23 -9.85 6.71
N SER A 185 10.97 -10.94 5.98
CA SER A 185 11.70 -12.19 6.13
C SER A 185 13.00 -12.13 5.35
N GLY A 186 14.01 -11.52 5.93
CA GLY A 186 15.36 -11.49 5.39
C GLY A 186 16.24 -12.53 6.03
#